data_ce9129b23e849f246b212552f6426c16
#
_entry.id   ce9129b23e849f246b212552f6426c16
#
_cell.length_a   1.000
_cell.length_b   1.000
_cell.length_c   1.000
_cell.angle_alpha   90.00
_cell.angle_beta   90.00
_cell.angle_gamma   90.00
#
_symmetry.space_group_name_H-M   'P 1'
#
loop_
_entity.id
_entity.type
_entity.pdbx_description
1 polymer ?
#
loop_
_entity_poly.entity_id
_entity_poly.type
_entity_poly.pdbx_seq_one_letter_code
_entity_poly.pdbx_strand_id
1 'polypeptide(L)'
;MCVIMAALLIVLMFMNHRRNQERADELRRKTEERKVLETQKMEKAAELYDQYLDQLSGTSVVCWGDAVMAGKGDASLASALEAVISENLYQPFTESYSKVVDTEEMTQLGASVTNMGVRDEGMREILARAGVSTMKVGEWVLLPGDTEPQNIVLGDDTIWTPLHFARQDKVSFGKVVINETEGTLTEGEGEYDELHPRFAFVRDEEGDSFQAGAGTEIETENASRYLGDIPVFFFEDDSADNVDSFMSDLEDLVDRYTDYYREEPEEAADEETADEGTTEEYTGDEETADEETEEEPSVSHSFAVICTVEGDSDLDTALREEFGDHYIRSDLYADSLNADNCKNLAQKVYEALDAQGCFDTVKEITAQAIEALDDLSVQVEH
;
A
#
# COMPACT_ATOMS: atom_id res chain seq x y z
N MET A 1 -82.36 -27.80 28.65
CA MET A 1 -81.00 -27.44 29.18
C MET A 1 -79.86 -27.94 28.31
N CYS A 2 -79.77 -29.20 27.87
CA CYS A 2 -78.65 -29.74 27.05
C CYS A 2 -78.41 -29.05 25.69
N VAL A 3 -79.51 -28.65 25.01
CA VAL A 3 -79.40 -27.98 23.69
C VAL A 3 -78.76 -26.56 23.78
N ILE A 4 -79.15 -25.84 24.89
CA ILE A 4 -78.62 -24.49 25.13
C ILE A 4 -77.10 -24.55 25.49
N MET A 5 -76.70 -25.54 26.27
CA MET A 5 -75.25 -25.79 26.60
C MET A 5 -74.45 -26.19 25.39
N ALA A 6 -74.99 -27.02 24.49
CA ALA A 6 -74.33 -27.40 23.29
C ALA A 6 -74.18 -26.18 22.35
N ALA A 7 -75.18 -25.35 22.19
CA ALA A 7 -75.09 -24.12 21.40
C ALA A 7 -74.05 -23.12 21.94
N LEU A 8 -73.97 -22.95 23.26
CA LEU A 8 -72.97 -22.10 23.94
C LEU A 8 -71.57 -22.63 23.73
N LEU A 9 -71.34 -23.94 23.79
CA LEU A 9 -70.04 -24.58 23.51
C LEU A 9 -69.63 -24.36 22.10
N ILE A 10 -70.49 -24.50 21.10
CA ILE A 10 -70.18 -24.24 19.67
C ILE A 10 -69.83 -22.78 19.48
N VAL A 11 -70.54 -21.83 20.07
CA VAL A 11 -70.20 -20.40 19.96
C VAL A 11 -68.83 -20.11 20.61
N LEU A 12 -68.53 -20.68 21.76
CA LEU A 12 -67.21 -20.54 22.42
C LEU A 12 -66.11 -21.15 21.58
N MET A 13 -66.31 -22.32 20.97
CA MET A 13 -65.33 -22.92 20.04
C MET A 13 -65.11 -22.04 18.81
N PHE A 14 -66.16 -21.47 18.23
CA PHE A 14 -66.07 -20.57 17.10
C PHE A 14 -65.33 -19.28 17.46
N MET A 15 -65.61 -18.67 18.58
CA MET A 15 -64.93 -17.49 19.09
C MET A 15 -63.46 -17.78 19.40
N ASN A 16 -63.16 -18.94 19.97
CA ASN A 16 -61.76 -19.33 20.25
C ASN A 16 -60.99 -19.64 18.95
N HIS A 17 -61.64 -20.31 18.00
CA HIS A 17 -61.06 -20.54 16.67
C HIS A 17 -60.72 -19.22 15.93
N ARG A 18 -61.67 -18.28 15.94
CA ARG A 18 -61.48 -16.96 15.33
C ARG A 18 -60.33 -16.17 15.99
N ARG A 19 -60.25 -16.17 17.33
CA ARG A 19 -59.14 -15.55 18.08
C ARG A 19 -57.80 -16.20 17.75
N ASN A 20 -57.77 -17.52 17.58
CA ASN A 20 -56.54 -18.22 17.23
C ASN A 20 -56.12 -17.91 15.77
N GLN A 21 -57.08 -17.76 14.86
CA GLN A 21 -56.78 -17.30 13.49
C GLN A 21 -56.26 -15.86 13.48
N GLU A 22 -56.91 -14.94 14.20
CA GLU A 22 -56.48 -13.54 14.31
C GLU A 22 -55.06 -13.44 14.89
N ARG A 23 -54.71 -14.25 15.91
CA ARG A 23 -53.36 -14.34 16.47
C ARG A 23 -52.33 -14.93 15.46
N ALA A 24 -52.72 -15.96 14.72
CA ALA A 24 -51.87 -16.56 13.70
C ALA A 24 -51.59 -15.60 12.57
N ASP A 25 -52.57 -14.83 12.11
CA ASP A 25 -52.43 -13.83 11.06
C ASP A 25 -51.59 -12.63 11.54
N GLU A 26 -51.75 -12.21 12.79
CA GLU A 26 -50.89 -11.18 13.40
C GLU A 26 -49.46 -11.63 13.52
N LEU A 27 -49.18 -12.87 13.93
CA LEU A 27 -47.83 -13.44 13.97
C LEU A 27 -47.19 -13.53 12.57
N ARG A 28 -47.96 -13.96 11.56
CA ARG A 28 -47.48 -13.99 10.17
C ARG A 28 -47.11 -12.59 9.68
N ARG A 29 -47.97 -11.60 9.91
CA ARG A 29 -47.71 -10.21 9.54
C ARG A 29 -46.44 -9.68 10.20
N LYS A 30 -46.30 -9.89 11.53
CA LYS A 30 -45.09 -9.47 12.24
C LYS A 30 -43.84 -10.18 11.74
N THR A 31 -43.94 -11.45 11.35
CA THR A 31 -42.83 -12.21 10.77
C THR A 31 -42.46 -11.69 9.39
N GLU A 32 -43.46 -11.35 8.57
CA GLU A 32 -43.22 -10.76 7.25
C GLU A 32 -42.65 -9.34 7.35
N GLU A 33 -43.17 -8.50 8.23
CA GLU A 33 -42.65 -7.16 8.52
C GLU A 33 -41.18 -7.23 8.97
N ARG A 34 -40.86 -8.18 9.86
CA ARG A 34 -39.48 -8.42 10.31
C ARG A 34 -38.57 -8.85 9.19
N LYS A 35 -38.99 -9.77 8.32
CA LYS A 35 -38.19 -10.19 7.15
C LYS A 35 -37.93 -9.05 6.19
N VAL A 36 -38.92 -8.21 5.90
CA VAL A 36 -38.74 -7.03 5.05
C VAL A 36 -37.72 -6.07 5.66
N LEU A 37 -37.82 -5.84 6.97
CA LEU A 37 -36.87 -4.97 7.68
C LEU A 37 -35.44 -5.55 7.68
N GLU A 38 -35.28 -6.87 7.89
CA GLU A 38 -33.98 -7.56 7.80
C GLU A 38 -33.38 -7.45 6.39
N THR A 39 -34.22 -7.61 5.34
CA THR A 39 -33.75 -7.45 3.95
C THR A 39 -33.28 -6.02 3.67
N GLN A 40 -34.07 -5.02 4.10
CA GLN A 40 -33.69 -3.61 3.93
C GLN A 40 -32.40 -3.24 4.66
N LYS A 41 -32.15 -3.85 5.82
CA LYS A 41 -30.90 -3.67 6.54
C LYS A 41 -29.72 -4.23 5.77
N MET A 42 -29.88 -5.46 5.27
CA MET A 42 -28.80 -6.10 4.48
C MET A 42 -28.48 -5.29 3.23
N GLU A 43 -29.49 -4.80 2.51
CA GLU A 43 -29.31 -3.95 1.35
C GLU A 43 -28.55 -2.66 1.71
N LYS A 44 -28.96 -2.00 2.80
CA LYS A 44 -28.31 -0.76 3.26
C LYS A 44 -26.90 -0.99 3.80
N ALA A 45 -26.65 -2.11 4.46
CA ALA A 45 -25.31 -2.48 4.90
C ALA A 45 -24.39 -2.77 3.71
N ALA A 46 -24.90 -3.42 2.66
CA ALA A 46 -24.16 -3.63 1.43
C ALA A 46 -23.82 -2.30 0.72
N GLU A 47 -24.77 -1.37 0.63
CA GLU A 47 -24.51 -0.02 0.10
C GLU A 47 -23.43 0.72 0.89
N LEU A 48 -23.46 0.63 2.23
CA LEU A 48 -22.43 1.21 3.08
C LEU A 48 -21.08 0.54 2.87
N TYR A 49 -21.05 -0.79 2.74
CA TYR A 49 -19.83 -1.52 2.47
C TYR A 49 -19.16 -1.06 1.17
N ASP A 50 -19.94 -0.99 0.09
CA ASP A 50 -19.44 -0.54 -1.22
C ASP A 50 -18.92 0.91 -1.15
N GLN A 51 -19.63 1.80 -0.44
CA GLN A 51 -19.24 3.19 -0.26
C GLN A 51 -17.89 3.32 0.47
N TYR A 52 -17.67 2.54 1.52
CA TYR A 52 -16.46 2.62 2.33
C TYR A 52 -15.31 1.79 1.76
N LEU A 53 -15.59 0.76 0.95
CA LEU A 53 -14.57 -0.06 0.30
C LEU A 53 -13.59 0.77 -0.51
N ASP A 54 -14.10 1.65 -1.37
CA ASP A 54 -13.28 2.54 -2.20
C ASP A 54 -12.44 3.51 -1.37
N GLN A 55 -12.99 4.00 -0.25
CA GLN A 55 -12.31 4.94 0.64
C GLN A 55 -11.25 4.27 1.52
N LEU A 56 -11.47 3.00 1.88
CA LEU A 56 -10.56 2.22 2.72
C LEU A 56 -9.43 1.56 1.91
N SER A 57 -9.53 1.48 0.59
CA SER A 57 -8.54 0.81 -0.28
C SER A 57 -7.26 1.61 -0.51
N GLY A 58 -7.15 2.82 0.04
CA GLY A 58 -6.10 3.79 -0.29
C GLY A 58 -4.77 3.63 0.45
N THR A 59 -4.64 2.72 1.42
CA THR A 59 -3.37 2.58 2.16
C THR A 59 -2.47 1.58 1.48
N SER A 60 -1.44 2.08 0.80
CA SER A 60 -0.40 1.28 0.18
C SER A 60 0.94 1.48 0.88
N VAL A 61 1.64 0.39 1.15
CA VAL A 61 2.97 0.38 1.76
C VAL A 61 3.92 -0.39 0.85
N VAL A 62 5.09 0.17 0.59
CA VAL A 62 6.16 -0.52 -0.13
C VAL A 62 7.32 -0.84 0.82
N CYS A 63 7.74 -2.09 0.85
CA CYS A 63 8.76 -2.59 1.75
C CYS A 63 10.03 -2.94 0.98
N TRP A 64 11.08 -2.16 1.15
CA TRP A 64 12.39 -2.36 0.53
C TRP A 64 13.36 -2.98 1.53
N GLY A 65 14.22 -3.87 1.09
CA GLY A 65 15.25 -4.45 1.95
C GLY A 65 15.77 -5.79 1.48
N ASP A 66 16.51 -6.41 2.38
CA ASP A 66 17.25 -7.66 2.17
C ASP A 66 16.45 -8.93 2.57
N ALA A 67 17.17 -9.91 3.15
CA ALA A 67 16.66 -11.22 3.50
C ALA A 67 15.49 -11.19 4.51
N VAL A 68 15.47 -10.25 5.45
CA VAL A 68 14.38 -10.12 6.44
C VAL A 68 13.11 -9.65 5.78
N MET A 69 13.23 -8.66 4.89
CA MET A 69 12.11 -8.17 4.12
C MET A 69 11.64 -9.20 3.10
N ALA A 70 12.57 -9.83 2.36
CA ALA A 70 12.26 -10.88 1.39
C ALA A 70 11.55 -12.08 2.05
N GLY A 71 11.96 -12.43 3.27
CA GLY A 71 11.38 -13.49 4.06
C GLY A 71 11.79 -14.90 3.61
N LYS A 72 11.24 -15.88 4.32
CA LYS A 72 11.40 -17.31 4.00
C LYS A 72 10.05 -18.01 4.10
N GLY A 73 9.51 -18.42 2.97
CA GLY A 73 8.13 -18.94 2.91
C GLY A 73 7.15 -17.81 3.23
N ASP A 74 6.20 -18.07 4.15
CA ASP A 74 5.19 -17.09 4.57
C ASP A 74 5.68 -16.12 5.68
N ALA A 75 6.93 -16.27 6.12
CA ALA A 75 7.53 -15.42 7.17
C ALA A 75 8.40 -14.34 6.53
N SER A 76 7.83 -13.15 6.32
CA SER A 76 8.54 -11.93 5.95
C SER A 76 8.06 -10.78 6.81
N LEU A 77 8.90 -9.75 6.94
CA LEU A 77 8.48 -8.53 7.64
C LEU A 77 7.32 -7.85 6.92
N ALA A 78 7.35 -7.80 5.59
CA ALA A 78 6.28 -7.23 4.78
C ALA A 78 4.93 -7.94 5.00
N SER A 79 4.91 -9.29 4.96
CA SER A 79 3.67 -10.05 5.22
C SER A 79 3.18 -9.89 6.66
N ALA A 80 4.09 -9.78 7.62
CA ALA A 80 3.73 -9.52 9.01
C ALA A 80 3.15 -8.11 9.18
N LEU A 81 3.70 -7.12 8.48
CA LEU A 81 3.20 -5.73 8.49
C LEU A 81 1.81 -5.63 7.86
N GLU A 82 1.59 -6.28 6.72
CA GLU A 82 0.27 -6.39 6.10
C GLU A 82 -0.78 -6.93 7.08
N ALA A 83 -0.44 -8.01 7.79
CA ALA A 83 -1.32 -8.61 8.79
C ALA A 83 -1.60 -7.66 9.96
N VAL A 84 -0.57 -6.97 10.49
CA VAL A 84 -0.72 -6.01 11.60
C VAL A 84 -1.54 -4.81 11.20
N ILE A 85 -1.30 -4.21 10.03
CA ILE A 85 -2.09 -3.09 9.52
C ILE A 85 -3.55 -3.53 9.33
N SER A 86 -3.76 -4.69 8.71
CA SER A 86 -5.11 -5.24 8.47
C SER A 86 -5.86 -5.51 9.78
N GLU A 87 -5.19 -6.08 10.79
CA GLU A 87 -5.74 -6.34 12.12
C GLU A 87 -6.18 -5.05 12.84
N ASN A 88 -5.39 -3.98 12.73
CA ASN A 88 -5.65 -2.74 13.46
C ASN A 88 -6.62 -1.79 12.73
N LEU A 89 -6.57 -1.71 11.40
CA LEU A 89 -7.36 -0.74 10.63
C LEU A 89 -8.66 -1.32 10.06
N TYR A 90 -8.63 -2.53 9.53
CA TYR A 90 -9.73 -3.08 8.74
C TYR A 90 -10.57 -4.13 9.47
N GLN A 91 -9.97 -4.90 10.37
CA GLN A 91 -10.69 -5.93 11.11
C GLN A 91 -11.85 -5.37 11.95
N PRO A 92 -11.75 -4.20 12.63
CA PRO A 92 -12.86 -3.64 13.38
C PRO A 92 -14.10 -3.37 12.53
N PHE A 93 -13.92 -2.88 11.30
CA PHE A 93 -15.02 -2.70 10.34
C PHE A 93 -15.61 -4.04 9.90
N THR A 94 -14.75 -4.99 9.53
CA THR A 94 -15.15 -6.33 9.10
C THR A 94 -15.98 -7.05 10.18
N GLU A 95 -15.56 -6.94 11.44
CA GLU A 95 -16.28 -7.50 12.58
C GLU A 95 -17.65 -6.83 12.82
N SER A 96 -17.73 -5.53 12.65
CA SER A 96 -19.01 -4.80 12.78
C SER A 96 -19.95 -5.11 11.63
N TYR A 97 -19.44 -5.19 10.41
CA TYR A 97 -20.23 -5.58 9.25
C TYR A 97 -20.78 -7.00 9.37
N SER A 98 -19.98 -7.96 9.83
CA SER A 98 -20.39 -9.36 10.00
C SER A 98 -21.51 -9.57 11.04
N LYS A 99 -21.73 -8.63 11.96
CA LYS A 99 -22.86 -8.64 12.88
C LYS A 99 -24.19 -8.28 12.22
N VAL A 100 -24.12 -7.52 11.12
CA VAL A 100 -25.31 -7.04 10.40
C VAL A 100 -25.63 -7.95 9.21
N VAL A 101 -24.61 -8.46 8.53
CA VAL A 101 -24.74 -9.29 7.33
C VAL A 101 -24.07 -10.63 7.56
N ASP A 102 -24.86 -11.70 7.52
CA ASP A 102 -24.36 -13.08 7.60
C ASP A 102 -23.86 -13.48 6.20
N THR A 103 -22.58 -13.14 5.90
CA THR A 103 -21.97 -13.42 4.60
C THR A 103 -20.71 -14.24 4.73
N GLU A 104 -20.69 -15.39 4.06
CA GLU A 104 -19.48 -16.19 3.81
C GLU A 104 -18.61 -15.61 2.67
N GLU A 105 -19.08 -14.56 1.97
CA GLU A 105 -18.46 -14.03 0.75
C GLU A 105 -17.92 -12.59 0.91
N MET A 106 -17.37 -12.24 2.06
CA MET A 106 -16.72 -10.93 2.18
C MET A 106 -15.37 -10.93 1.49
N THR A 107 -15.16 -9.98 0.58
CA THR A 107 -13.81 -9.60 0.16
C THR A 107 -13.08 -9.10 1.39
N GLN A 108 -11.97 -9.72 1.76
CA GLN A 108 -11.17 -9.24 2.89
C GLN A 108 -10.62 -7.87 2.55
N LEU A 109 -11.06 -6.87 3.30
CA LEU A 109 -10.39 -5.57 3.32
C LEU A 109 -9.05 -5.74 4.00
N GLY A 110 -8.02 -5.23 3.40
CA GLY A 110 -6.67 -5.28 3.94
C GLY A 110 -5.80 -4.20 3.32
N ALA A 111 -4.70 -3.90 3.98
CA ALA A 111 -3.68 -3.02 3.44
C ALA A 111 -3.02 -3.66 2.22
N SER A 112 -2.64 -2.85 1.25
CA SER A 112 -1.77 -3.28 0.16
C SER A 112 -0.32 -3.10 0.61
N VAL A 113 0.37 -4.20 0.92
CA VAL A 113 1.80 -4.17 1.26
C VAL A 113 2.60 -4.87 0.17
N THR A 114 3.35 -4.08 -0.59
CA THR A 114 4.22 -4.59 -1.65
C THR A 114 5.58 -4.96 -1.08
N ASN A 115 5.94 -6.25 -1.17
CA ASN A 115 7.24 -6.73 -0.73
C ASN A 115 8.27 -6.64 -1.85
N MET A 116 9.16 -5.67 -1.75
CA MET A 116 10.31 -5.46 -2.65
C MET A 116 11.64 -5.94 -2.03
N GLY A 117 11.57 -6.76 -0.97
CA GLY A 117 12.75 -7.36 -0.36
C GLY A 117 13.41 -8.41 -1.25
N VAL A 118 14.72 -8.40 -1.33
CA VAL A 118 15.54 -9.37 -2.07
C VAL A 118 16.70 -9.81 -1.19
N ARG A 119 16.91 -11.13 -1.10
CA ARG A 119 18.01 -11.69 -0.29
C ARG A 119 19.34 -11.32 -0.87
N ASP A 120 20.29 -11.09 0.00
CA ASP A 120 21.67 -10.77 -0.33
C ASP A 120 21.80 -9.47 -1.15
N GLU A 121 20.79 -8.59 -1.08
CA GLU A 121 20.77 -7.29 -1.73
C GLU A 121 21.34 -6.23 -0.80
N GLY A 122 22.27 -5.42 -1.29
CA GLY A 122 22.80 -4.27 -0.59
C GLY A 122 22.11 -2.96 -0.95
N MET A 123 22.53 -1.86 -0.31
CA MET A 123 21.97 -0.52 -0.53
C MET A 123 22.01 -0.12 -2.01
N ARG A 124 23.11 -0.37 -2.70
CA ARG A 124 23.26 0.02 -4.12
C ARG A 124 22.24 -0.60 -5.05
N GLU A 125 21.95 -1.90 -4.84
CA GLU A 125 20.93 -2.62 -5.59
C GLU A 125 19.54 -2.05 -5.34
N ILE A 126 19.25 -1.72 -4.07
CA ILE A 126 17.97 -1.11 -3.70
C ILE A 126 17.82 0.26 -4.36
N LEU A 127 18.86 1.11 -4.32
CA LEU A 127 18.86 2.43 -4.97
C LEU A 127 18.54 2.35 -6.46
N ALA A 128 19.12 1.37 -7.16
CA ALA A 128 18.84 1.23 -8.60
C ALA A 128 17.43 0.71 -8.87
N ARG A 129 16.97 -0.28 -8.10
CA ARG A 129 15.60 -0.78 -8.27
C ARG A 129 14.55 0.26 -7.93
N ALA A 130 14.82 1.10 -6.93
CA ALA A 130 13.99 2.23 -6.56
C ALA A 130 14.13 3.43 -7.52
N GLY A 131 15.08 3.38 -8.46
CA GLY A 131 15.31 4.46 -9.43
C GLY A 131 15.98 5.71 -8.85
N VAL A 132 16.63 5.59 -7.69
CA VAL A 132 17.46 6.67 -7.10
C VAL A 132 18.75 6.79 -7.88
N SER A 133 19.45 5.68 -8.08
CA SER A 133 20.62 5.65 -8.97
C SER A 133 20.25 5.14 -10.36
N THR A 134 20.69 5.88 -11.38
CA THR A 134 20.41 5.53 -12.78
C THR A 134 21.31 4.39 -13.23
N MET A 135 20.71 3.26 -13.63
CA MET A 135 21.43 2.19 -14.30
C MET A 135 21.86 2.62 -15.70
N LYS A 136 23.01 2.12 -16.17
CA LYS A 136 23.53 2.43 -17.51
C LYS A 136 24.07 1.18 -18.19
N VAL A 137 23.93 1.15 -19.51
CA VAL A 137 24.59 0.15 -20.34
C VAL A 137 26.10 0.36 -20.26
N GLY A 138 26.87 -0.68 -19.94
CA GLY A 138 28.32 -0.61 -19.76
C GLY A 138 29.11 -0.71 -21.04
N GLU A 139 28.61 -1.45 -22.02
CA GLU A 139 29.23 -1.70 -23.30
C GLU A 139 28.27 -1.43 -24.46
N TRP A 140 28.83 -1.20 -25.63
CA TRP A 140 28.03 -1.08 -26.85
C TRP A 140 27.29 -2.40 -27.16
N VAL A 141 25.99 -2.33 -27.38
CA VAL A 141 25.17 -3.47 -27.77
C VAL A 141 24.18 -3.11 -28.88
N LEU A 142 23.98 -4.03 -29.83
CA LEU A 142 22.86 -3.97 -30.76
C LEU A 142 21.71 -4.72 -30.20
N LEU A 143 20.61 -4.01 -29.90
CA LEU A 143 19.37 -4.59 -29.48
C LEU A 143 18.50 -4.86 -30.72
N PRO A 144 18.24 -6.14 -31.05
CA PRO A 144 17.50 -6.51 -32.25
C PRO A 144 16.03 -6.09 -32.09
N GLY A 145 15.31 -6.12 -33.21
CA GLY A 145 13.89 -5.73 -33.24
C GLY A 145 12.93 -6.83 -32.81
N ASP A 146 13.41 -8.01 -32.48
CA ASP A 146 12.62 -9.14 -31.97
C ASP A 146 12.58 -9.18 -30.44
N THR A 147 11.81 -10.11 -29.88
CA THR A 147 11.64 -10.32 -28.44
C THR A 147 12.60 -11.40 -27.89
N GLU A 148 13.62 -11.79 -28.65
CA GLU A 148 14.61 -12.74 -28.17
C GLU A 148 15.54 -12.08 -27.14
N PRO A 149 15.98 -12.79 -26.08
CA PRO A 149 16.86 -12.26 -25.08
C PRO A 149 18.20 -11.80 -25.67
N GLN A 150 18.57 -10.55 -25.41
CA GLN A 150 19.85 -10.00 -25.85
C GLN A 150 20.73 -9.68 -24.64
N ASN A 151 21.92 -10.30 -24.59
CA ASN A 151 22.84 -10.04 -23.49
C ASN A 151 23.32 -8.57 -23.52
N ILE A 152 23.24 -7.97 -22.32
CA ILE A 152 23.79 -6.62 -22.06
C ILE A 152 24.70 -6.67 -20.83
N VAL A 153 25.61 -5.72 -20.73
CA VAL A 153 26.46 -5.48 -19.57
C VAL A 153 26.07 -4.14 -18.99
N LEU A 154 25.92 -4.06 -17.67
CA LEU A 154 25.71 -2.79 -16.99
C LEU A 154 27.02 -2.06 -16.75
N GLY A 155 26.96 -0.74 -16.58
CA GLY A 155 28.14 0.11 -16.39
C GLY A 155 28.90 -0.20 -15.11
N ASP A 156 30.18 0.15 -15.09
CA ASP A 156 31.16 -0.29 -14.10
C ASP A 156 30.89 0.20 -12.67
N ASP A 157 30.16 1.29 -12.48
CA ASP A 157 29.93 1.89 -11.15
C ASP A 157 28.81 1.19 -10.38
N THR A 158 28.18 0.21 -10.99
CA THR A 158 27.07 -0.50 -10.41
C THR A 158 27.32 -2.00 -10.56
N ILE A 159 27.96 -2.59 -9.56
CA ILE A 159 28.08 -4.05 -9.50
C ILE A 159 26.75 -4.57 -8.99
N TRP A 160 25.94 -4.98 -9.95
CA TRP A 160 24.62 -5.48 -9.63
C TRP A 160 24.64 -6.98 -9.74
N THR A 161 24.17 -7.62 -8.74
CA THR A 161 23.94 -9.06 -8.78
C THR A 161 22.47 -9.34 -9.11
N PRO A 162 22.02 -9.15 -10.35
CA PRO A 162 20.65 -9.44 -10.77
C PRO A 162 20.33 -10.91 -10.67
N LEU A 163 21.33 -11.75 -10.48
CA LEU A 163 21.18 -13.16 -10.18
C LEU A 163 20.34 -13.41 -8.92
N HIS A 164 20.36 -12.47 -7.96
CA HIS A 164 19.52 -12.53 -6.79
C HIS A 164 18.05 -12.40 -7.18
N PHE A 165 17.71 -11.62 -8.18
CA PHE A 165 16.34 -11.45 -8.67
C PHE A 165 15.83 -12.69 -9.41
N ALA A 166 16.62 -13.19 -10.36
CA ALA A 166 16.24 -14.34 -11.17
C ALA A 166 15.99 -15.62 -10.36
N ARG A 167 16.66 -15.75 -9.20
CA ARG A 167 16.53 -16.92 -8.32
C ARG A 167 15.33 -16.89 -7.36
N GLN A 168 14.67 -15.77 -7.21
CA GLN A 168 13.62 -15.61 -6.19
C GLN A 168 12.20 -15.63 -6.74
N ASP A 169 12.00 -15.76 -8.05
CA ASP A 169 10.70 -15.92 -8.75
C ASP A 169 9.63 -14.86 -8.44
N LYS A 170 9.91 -13.88 -7.57
CA LYS A 170 8.89 -12.96 -7.05
C LYS A 170 9.19 -11.49 -7.25
N VAL A 171 10.46 -11.10 -7.37
CA VAL A 171 10.87 -9.71 -7.46
C VAL A 171 11.70 -9.53 -8.72
N SER A 172 11.22 -8.71 -9.63
CA SER A 172 11.94 -8.29 -10.81
C SER A 172 12.33 -6.81 -10.68
N PHE A 173 13.19 -6.30 -11.55
CA PHE A 173 13.35 -4.86 -11.72
C PHE A 173 12.03 -4.18 -12.16
N GLY A 174 10.99 -4.95 -12.38
CA GLY A 174 9.84 -4.52 -13.12
C GLY A 174 10.20 -4.40 -14.60
N LYS A 175 9.44 -3.63 -15.31
CA LYS A 175 9.78 -3.22 -16.66
C LYS A 175 10.95 -2.23 -16.61
N VAL A 176 11.78 -2.29 -17.63
CA VAL A 176 12.84 -1.31 -17.86
C VAL A 176 12.68 -0.68 -19.24
N VAL A 177 13.18 0.53 -19.38
CA VAL A 177 13.17 1.27 -20.64
C VAL A 177 14.60 1.59 -21.06
N ILE A 178 14.97 1.24 -22.29
CA ILE A 178 16.23 1.58 -22.91
C ILE A 178 15.94 2.28 -24.23
N ASN A 179 16.31 3.56 -24.38
CA ASN A 179 15.98 4.36 -25.57
C ASN A 179 14.51 4.22 -25.99
N GLU A 180 13.59 4.52 -25.10
CA GLU A 180 12.12 4.45 -25.32
C GLU A 180 11.58 3.04 -25.62
N THR A 181 12.41 2.01 -25.48
CA THR A 181 12.00 0.62 -25.70
C THR A 181 11.76 -0.08 -24.37
N GLU A 182 10.54 -0.51 -24.15
CA GLU A 182 10.13 -1.26 -22.97
C GLU A 182 10.58 -2.72 -23.06
N GLY A 183 10.93 -3.29 -21.92
CA GLY A 183 11.32 -4.68 -21.79
C GLY A 183 11.59 -5.07 -20.35
N THR A 184 12.17 -6.23 -20.17
CA THR A 184 12.55 -6.76 -18.86
C THR A 184 14.02 -7.13 -18.83
N LEU A 185 14.66 -7.00 -17.67
CA LEU A 185 16.00 -7.52 -17.41
C LEU A 185 15.89 -8.90 -16.75
N THR A 186 16.56 -9.87 -17.36
CA THR A 186 16.66 -11.24 -16.86
C THR A 186 18.12 -11.66 -16.73
N GLU A 187 18.36 -12.88 -16.21
CA GLU A 187 19.70 -13.47 -16.20
C GLU A 187 20.18 -13.72 -17.63
N GLY A 188 21.37 -13.22 -17.95
CA GLY A 188 22.00 -13.41 -19.27
C GLY A 188 22.68 -14.76 -19.40
N GLU A 189 22.85 -15.24 -20.64
CA GLU A 189 23.57 -16.48 -20.93
C GLU A 189 25.11 -16.27 -20.90
N GLY A 190 25.85 -17.23 -20.33
CA GLY A 190 27.29 -17.28 -20.35
C GLY A 190 27.92 -17.65 -19.02
N GLU A 191 29.28 -17.74 -19.00
CA GLU A 191 29.99 -17.93 -17.74
C GLU A 191 29.86 -16.64 -16.90
N TYR A 192 29.45 -16.83 -15.65
CA TYR A 192 29.34 -15.78 -14.65
C TYR A 192 30.76 -15.34 -14.22
N ASP A 193 31.01 -14.08 -14.36
CA ASP A 193 32.13 -13.41 -13.72
C ASP A 193 31.57 -12.49 -12.66
N GLU A 194 31.90 -12.69 -11.39
CA GLU A 194 31.40 -11.88 -10.27
C GLU A 194 31.65 -10.38 -10.45
N LEU A 195 32.65 -10.04 -11.27
CA LEU A 195 32.98 -8.65 -11.58
C LEU A 195 32.16 -8.08 -12.75
N HIS A 196 31.59 -8.94 -13.59
CA HIS A 196 30.84 -8.53 -14.79
C HIS A 196 29.61 -9.41 -14.99
N PRO A 197 28.57 -9.23 -14.18
CA PRO A 197 27.34 -9.97 -14.32
C PRO A 197 26.71 -9.69 -15.69
N ARG A 198 26.22 -10.72 -16.33
CA ARG A 198 25.55 -10.61 -17.63
C ARG A 198 24.05 -10.62 -17.43
N PHE A 199 23.42 -9.67 -18.07
CA PHE A 199 21.98 -9.55 -18.15
C PHE A 199 21.50 -9.87 -19.53
N ALA A 200 20.24 -10.28 -19.65
CA ALA A 200 19.53 -10.29 -20.89
C ALA A 200 18.41 -9.26 -20.84
N PHE A 201 18.38 -8.38 -21.81
CA PHE A 201 17.24 -7.53 -22.07
C PHE A 201 16.30 -8.25 -23.01
N VAL A 202 15.03 -8.38 -22.60
CA VAL A 202 13.96 -8.99 -23.38
C VAL A 202 12.92 -7.91 -23.65
N ARG A 203 12.75 -7.53 -24.92
CA ARG A 203 11.74 -6.53 -25.32
C ARG A 203 10.33 -7.08 -25.08
N ASP A 204 9.41 -6.20 -24.72
CA ASP A 204 8.01 -6.56 -24.58
C ASP A 204 7.32 -6.76 -25.93
N GLU A 205 7.69 -5.96 -26.93
CA GLU A 205 7.10 -5.98 -28.27
C GLU A 205 8.16 -5.92 -29.37
N GLU A 206 7.87 -6.52 -30.55
CA GLU A 206 8.70 -6.39 -31.74
C GLU A 206 8.73 -4.93 -32.24
N GLY A 207 9.86 -4.47 -32.73
CA GLY A 207 10.04 -3.11 -33.25
C GLY A 207 11.34 -2.97 -34.04
N ASP A 208 11.76 -1.73 -34.28
CA ASP A 208 13.04 -1.47 -34.98
C ASP A 208 14.22 -1.83 -34.07
N SER A 209 15.27 -2.39 -34.66
CA SER A 209 16.53 -2.59 -33.98
C SER A 209 17.22 -1.25 -33.69
N PHE A 210 17.85 -1.12 -32.54
CA PHE A 210 18.61 0.07 -32.17
C PHE A 210 19.93 -0.27 -31.48
N GLN A 211 20.82 0.72 -31.41
CA GLN A 211 22.12 0.61 -30.78
C GLN A 211 22.09 1.34 -29.45
N ALA A 212 22.44 0.64 -28.35
CA ALA A 212 22.72 1.25 -27.07
C ALA A 212 24.23 1.30 -26.85
N GLY A 213 24.74 2.47 -26.62
CA GLY A 213 26.18 2.68 -26.31
C GLY A 213 26.41 2.59 -24.79
N ALA A 214 27.71 2.51 -24.41
CA ALA A 214 28.08 2.68 -23.01
C ALA A 214 27.57 4.04 -22.49
N GLY A 215 26.96 4.02 -21.31
CA GLY A 215 26.33 5.19 -20.71
C GLY A 215 24.89 5.46 -21.13
N THR A 216 24.31 4.64 -22.03
CA THR A 216 22.86 4.69 -22.29
C THR A 216 22.13 4.35 -21.02
N GLU A 217 21.18 5.19 -20.61
CA GLU A 217 20.40 5.03 -19.39
C GLU A 217 19.39 3.91 -19.51
N ILE A 218 19.19 3.21 -18.40
CA ILE A 218 18.19 2.16 -18.22
C ILE A 218 17.26 2.62 -17.09
N GLU A 219 16.07 3.03 -17.46
CA GLU A 219 15.06 3.45 -16.52
C GLU A 219 14.26 2.24 -16.02
N THR A 220 13.91 2.21 -14.73
CA THR A 220 13.07 1.15 -14.16
C THR A 220 11.65 1.65 -13.90
N GLU A 221 10.64 0.84 -14.18
CA GLU A 221 9.24 1.13 -13.85
C GLU A 221 9.08 1.41 -12.35
N ASN A 222 9.86 0.75 -11.51
CA ASN A 222 9.80 0.92 -10.06
C ASN A 222 10.20 2.33 -9.62
N ALA A 223 10.95 3.08 -10.42
CA ALA A 223 11.35 4.46 -10.14
C ALA A 223 10.17 5.41 -9.91
N SER A 224 9.00 5.10 -10.48
CA SER A 224 7.79 5.91 -10.34
C SER A 224 6.61 5.16 -9.74
N ARG A 225 6.60 3.83 -9.86
CA ARG A 225 5.43 2.99 -9.53
C ARG A 225 4.99 3.07 -8.07
N TYR A 226 5.93 3.20 -7.15
CA TYR A 226 5.68 3.14 -5.72
C TYR A 226 5.87 4.46 -4.99
N LEU A 227 6.05 5.57 -5.71
CA LEU A 227 6.30 6.89 -5.10
C LEU A 227 5.11 7.41 -4.27
N GLY A 228 3.90 6.93 -4.55
CA GLY A 228 2.71 7.26 -3.76
C GLY A 228 2.47 6.34 -2.55
N ASP A 229 3.31 5.31 -2.36
CA ASP A 229 3.17 4.36 -1.26
C ASP A 229 3.99 4.83 -0.05
N ILE A 230 3.60 4.39 1.16
CA ILE A 230 4.37 4.62 2.38
C ILE A 230 5.59 3.71 2.35
N PRO A 231 6.84 4.24 2.29
CA PRO A 231 8.02 3.40 2.20
C PRO A 231 8.47 2.90 3.57
N VAL A 232 8.86 1.63 3.61
CA VAL A 232 9.50 0.98 4.76
C VAL A 232 10.80 0.35 4.28
N PHE A 233 11.92 0.77 4.86
CA PHE A 233 13.25 0.33 4.50
C PHE A 233 13.85 -0.55 5.59
N PHE A 234 14.45 -1.66 5.20
CA PHE A 234 15.13 -2.57 6.11
C PHE A 234 16.54 -2.91 5.63
N PHE A 235 17.53 -2.71 6.49
CA PHE A 235 18.94 -3.00 6.21
C PHE A 235 19.57 -3.80 7.34
N GLU A 236 20.48 -4.71 6.98
CA GLU A 236 21.38 -5.37 7.93
C GLU A 236 22.69 -4.57 8.10
N ASP A 237 23.34 -4.72 9.26
CA ASP A 237 24.56 -3.97 9.61
C ASP A 237 25.72 -4.23 8.65
N ASP A 238 25.79 -5.42 8.06
CA ASP A 238 26.80 -5.81 7.05
C ASP A 238 26.69 -5.02 5.75
N SER A 239 25.59 -4.29 5.53
CA SER A 239 25.41 -3.38 4.42
C SER A 239 26.21 -2.07 4.54
N ALA A 240 26.75 -1.77 5.72
CA ALA A 240 27.36 -0.48 6.05
C ALA A 240 28.89 -0.54 6.24
N ASP A 241 29.62 -0.83 5.15
CA ASP A 241 31.10 -0.75 5.15
C ASP A 241 31.64 0.67 5.46
N ASN A 242 30.85 1.70 5.17
CA ASN A 242 31.17 3.11 5.43
C ASN A 242 29.89 3.85 5.82
N VAL A 243 29.83 4.29 7.09
CA VAL A 243 28.67 4.96 7.66
C VAL A 243 28.26 6.20 6.87
N ASP A 244 29.23 7.07 6.52
CA ASP A 244 28.91 8.32 5.80
C ASP A 244 28.28 8.05 4.41
N SER A 245 28.82 7.07 3.68
CA SER A 245 28.27 6.69 2.38
C SER A 245 26.91 6.04 2.51
N PHE A 246 26.74 5.17 3.50
CA PHE A 246 25.47 4.51 3.76
C PHE A 246 24.38 5.53 4.13
N MET A 247 24.69 6.48 4.99
CA MET A 247 23.75 7.54 5.38
C MET A 247 23.35 8.40 4.18
N SER A 248 24.33 8.83 3.36
CA SER A 248 24.02 9.61 2.15
C SER A 248 23.12 8.83 1.17
N ASP A 249 23.41 7.56 0.95
CA ASP A 249 22.63 6.69 0.06
C ASP A 249 21.19 6.46 0.61
N LEU A 250 21.06 6.37 1.93
CA LEU A 250 19.77 6.20 2.60
C LEU A 250 18.95 7.50 2.59
N GLU A 251 19.57 8.65 2.79
CA GLU A 251 18.95 9.97 2.65
C GLU A 251 18.40 10.15 1.24
N ASP A 252 19.20 9.88 0.20
CA ASP A 252 18.77 9.94 -1.21
C ASP A 252 17.56 9.02 -1.46
N LEU A 253 17.55 7.83 -0.84
CA LEU A 253 16.42 6.89 -0.96
C LEU A 253 15.16 7.40 -0.27
N VAL A 254 15.29 7.94 0.93
CA VAL A 254 14.15 8.53 1.68
C VAL A 254 13.62 9.76 0.93
N ASP A 255 14.50 10.65 0.51
CA ASP A 255 14.14 11.87 -0.23
C ASP A 255 13.38 11.55 -1.52
N ARG A 256 13.77 10.50 -2.24
CA ARG A 256 13.07 10.05 -3.44
C ARG A 256 11.59 9.81 -3.21
N TYR A 257 11.20 9.27 -2.05
CA TYR A 257 9.80 9.01 -1.71
C TYR A 257 9.12 10.21 -1.07
N THR A 258 9.84 11.00 -0.27
CA THR A 258 9.27 12.14 0.45
C THR A 258 9.15 13.38 -0.42
N ASP A 259 10.08 13.63 -1.34
CA ASP A 259 10.04 14.77 -2.26
C ASP A 259 8.99 14.63 -3.37
N TYR A 260 8.56 13.41 -3.68
CA TYR A 260 7.51 13.17 -4.68
C TYR A 260 6.25 13.98 -4.42
N TYR A 261 5.87 14.13 -3.16
CA TYR A 261 4.69 14.90 -2.77
C TYR A 261 4.92 16.42 -2.73
N ARG A 262 6.17 16.88 -2.75
CA ARG A 262 6.49 18.31 -2.84
C ARG A 262 6.34 18.84 -4.26
N GLU A 263 6.48 17.97 -5.24
CA GLU A 263 6.23 18.26 -6.64
C GLU A 263 4.82 17.80 -7.03
N GLU A 264 3.76 18.34 -6.41
CA GLU A 264 2.45 18.24 -7.05
C GLU A 264 2.60 18.87 -8.45
N PRO A 265 2.24 18.12 -9.52
CA PRO A 265 2.26 18.73 -10.84
C PRO A 265 1.33 19.94 -10.77
N GLU A 266 1.87 21.14 -11.00
CA GLU A 266 1.05 22.29 -11.32
C GLU A 266 0.01 21.76 -12.31
N GLU A 267 -1.24 21.63 -11.87
CA GLU A 267 -2.35 21.26 -12.74
C GLU A 267 -2.15 22.05 -14.00
N ALA A 268 -2.04 21.38 -15.12
CA ALA A 268 -1.95 22.00 -16.42
C ALA A 268 -3.13 22.96 -16.49
N ALA A 269 -2.86 24.22 -16.14
CA ALA A 269 -3.82 25.29 -16.19
C ALA A 269 -4.29 25.31 -17.63
N ASP A 270 -5.54 24.92 -17.82
CA ASP A 270 -6.24 24.92 -19.08
C ASP A 270 -5.86 26.14 -19.90
N GLU A 271 -5.08 25.94 -20.95
CA GLU A 271 -4.97 26.90 -22.03
C GLU A 271 -6.33 26.97 -22.74
N GLU A 272 -7.29 27.64 -22.14
CA GLU A 272 -8.46 28.09 -22.87
C GLU A 272 -8.58 29.60 -22.84
N THR A 273 -8.41 30.12 -24.05
CA THR A 273 -8.94 31.36 -24.58
C THR A 273 -8.24 32.65 -24.23
N ALA A 274 -7.29 32.98 -25.08
CA ALA A 274 -7.06 34.38 -25.44
C ALA A 274 -8.34 34.96 -26.10
N ASP A 275 -9.05 35.82 -25.42
CA ASP A 275 -9.94 36.80 -26.07
C ASP A 275 -9.43 38.22 -25.80
N GLU A 276 -9.25 38.93 -26.88
CA GLU A 276 -8.79 40.31 -26.95
C GLU A 276 -9.80 41.26 -26.29
N GLY A 277 -9.32 42.19 -25.52
CA GLY A 277 -10.03 43.44 -25.42
C GLY A 277 -10.01 44.18 -24.10
N THR A 278 -9.36 45.30 -24.19
CA THR A 278 -9.64 46.59 -23.50
C THR A 278 -8.95 46.87 -22.16
N THR A 279 -7.95 47.72 -22.31
CA THR A 279 -7.42 48.70 -21.36
C THR A 279 -8.52 49.44 -20.61
N GLU A 280 -8.52 49.36 -19.27
CA GLU A 280 -8.94 50.49 -18.42
C GLU A 280 -8.04 50.61 -17.19
N GLU A 281 -7.47 51.76 -17.13
CA GLU A 281 -6.63 52.33 -16.08
C GLU A 281 -7.49 52.55 -14.82
N TYR A 282 -7.16 51.85 -13.71
CA TYR A 282 -7.73 52.20 -12.40
C TYR A 282 -6.65 52.30 -11.35
N THR A 283 -6.43 53.55 -10.93
CA THR A 283 -5.63 53.95 -9.74
C THR A 283 -6.49 53.75 -8.50
N GLY A 284 -5.94 53.14 -7.45
CA GLY A 284 -6.59 53.27 -6.13
C GLY A 284 -6.08 52.30 -5.08
N ASP A 285 -5.28 52.84 -4.20
CA ASP A 285 -5.12 52.56 -2.77
C ASP A 285 -4.66 51.20 -2.28
N GLU A 286 -3.43 51.23 -1.78
CA GLU A 286 -2.83 50.23 -0.88
C GLU A 286 -3.67 50.10 0.41
N GLU A 287 -4.41 49.03 0.55
CA GLU A 287 -4.75 48.44 1.84
C GLU A 287 -3.94 47.14 1.98
N THR A 288 -2.94 47.20 2.87
CA THR A 288 -2.22 46.04 3.37
C THR A 288 -3.22 45.17 4.15
N ALA A 289 -3.78 44.16 3.46
CA ALA A 289 -4.38 43.04 4.13
C ALA A 289 -3.22 42.15 4.61
N ASP A 290 -3.12 41.93 5.91
CA ASP A 290 -2.35 40.82 6.49
C ASP A 290 -2.89 39.51 5.86
N GLU A 291 -2.21 39.02 4.86
CA GLU A 291 -2.38 37.61 4.43
C GLU A 291 -1.91 36.76 5.60
N GLU A 292 -2.86 36.32 6.43
CA GLU A 292 -2.69 35.10 7.19
C GLU A 292 -2.45 33.99 6.13
N THR A 293 -1.18 33.70 5.90
CA THR A 293 -0.78 32.49 5.19
C THR A 293 -1.38 31.35 6.00
N GLU A 294 -2.52 30.81 5.55
CA GLU A 294 -2.95 29.49 5.95
C GLU A 294 -1.78 28.58 5.57
N GLU A 295 -1.00 28.16 6.57
CA GLU A 295 -0.04 27.07 6.40
C GLU A 295 -0.85 25.87 5.92
N GLU A 296 -0.78 25.59 4.61
CA GLU A 296 -1.28 24.34 4.08
C GLU A 296 -0.68 23.22 4.94
N PRO A 297 -1.49 22.25 5.41
CA PRO A 297 -0.98 21.18 6.23
C PRO A 297 0.14 20.50 5.44
N SER A 298 1.38 20.69 5.89
CA SER A 298 2.52 19.97 5.36
C SER A 298 2.17 18.48 5.49
N VAL A 299 1.87 17.84 4.37
CA VAL A 299 1.68 16.38 4.34
C VAL A 299 3.01 15.82 4.82
N SER A 300 3.04 15.42 6.07
CA SER A 300 4.20 14.84 6.70
C SER A 300 4.43 13.51 5.98
N HIS A 301 5.50 13.44 5.18
CA HIS A 301 5.83 12.24 4.44
C HIS A 301 6.25 11.17 5.42
N SER A 302 5.40 10.21 5.60
CA SER A 302 5.56 9.17 6.59
C SER A 302 6.38 8.03 6.00
N PHE A 303 7.41 7.60 6.72
CA PHE A 303 8.26 6.48 6.35
C PHE A 303 8.80 5.77 7.59
N ALA A 304 9.40 4.60 7.42
CA ALA A 304 10.13 3.93 8.48
C ALA A 304 11.46 3.38 7.96
N VAL A 305 12.52 3.64 8.70
CA VAL A 305 13.85 3.07 8.49
C VAL A 305 14.13 2.06 9.60
N ILE A 306 14.47 0.85 9.22
CA ILE A 306 14.76 -0.24 10.14
C ILE A 306 16.17 -0.72 9.86
N CYS A 307 17.00 -0.79 10.89
CA CYS A 307 18.35 -1.32 10.74
C CYS A 307 18.72 -2.26 11.88
N THR A 308 19.43 -3.33 11.55
CA THR A 308 20.03 -4.25 12.53
C THR A 308 21.43 -3.78 12.82
N VAL A 309 21.63 -3.08 13.94
CA VAL A 309 22.92 -2.51 14.32
C VAL A 309 23.24 -2.81 15.77
N GLU A 310 24.53 -2.87 16.11
CA GLU A 310 24.94 -2.90 17.52
C GLU A 310 24.57 -1.57 18.18
N GLY A 311 23.99 -1.65 19.40
CA GLY A 311 23.64 -0.45 20.14
C GLY A 311 24.85 0.42 20.44
N ASP A 312 24.66 1.74 20.32
CA ASP A 312 25.69 2.76 20.53
C ASP A 312 26.86 2.69 19.53
N SER A 313 26.68 2.04 18.36
CA SER A 313 27.58 2.13 17.24
C SER A 313 27.50 3.52 16.56
N ASP A 314 28.51 3.87 15.77
CA ASP A 314 28.50 5.12 15.02
C ASP A 314 27.30 5.18 14.07
N LEU A 315 26.93 4.06 13.46
CA LEU A 315 25.77 3.95 12.60
C LEU A 315 24.44 4.10 13.37
N ASP A 316 24.30 3.44 14.55
CA ASP A 316 23.10 3.61 15.39
C ASP A 316 22.90 5.08 15.80
N THR A 317 24.02 5.76 16.11
CA THR A 317 24.00 7.18 16.46
C THR A 317 23.56 8.05 15.27
N ALA A 318 24.16 7.85 14.11
CA ALA A 318 23.84 8.61 12.89
C ALA A 318 22.37 8.41 12.50
N LEU A 319 21.85 7.17 12.50
CA LEU A 319 20.46 6.87 12.17
C LEU A 319 19.46 7.54 13.13
N ARG A 320 19.79 7.59 14.43
CA ARG A 320 18.95 8.26 15.43
C ARG A 320 18.96 9.79 15.28
N GLU A 321 20.13 10.37 15.00
CA GLU A 321 20.26 11.80 14.80
C GLU A 321 19.53 12.28 13.56
N GLU A 322 19.59 11.52 12.45
CA GLU A 322 18.98 11.88 11.18
C GLU A 322 17.49 11.58 11.13
N PHE A 323 17.08 10.34 11.47
CA PHE A 323 15.70 9.90 11.25
C PHE A 323 14.83 9.94 12.52
N GLY A 324 15.38 10.15 13.70
CA GLY A 324 14.59 10.31 14.92
C GLY A 324 13.58 9.20 15.17
N ASP A 325 12.31 9.58 15.25
CA ASP A 325 11.18 8.67 15.48
C ASP A 325 10.82 7.77 14.28
N HIS A 326 11.38 8.04 13.08
CA HIS A 326 11.25 7.18 11.91
C HIS A 326 12.20 5.98 11.94
N TYR A 327 13.22 6.01 12.78
CA TYR A 327 14.20 4.94 12.90
C TYR A 327 13.81 3.89 13.95
N ILE A 328 13.90 2.63 13.55
CA ILE A 328 13.60 1.47 14.39
C ILE A 328 14.81 0.52 14.40
N ARG A 329 15.41 0.30 15.57
CA ARG A 329 16.47 -0.66 15.71
C ARG A 329 15.92 -2.09 15.82
N SER A 330 16.17 -2.94 14.83
CA SER A 330 15.54 -4.25 14.71
C SER A 330 16.04 -5.31 15.71
N ASP A 331 17.28 -5.22 16.19
CA ASP A 331 17.85 -6.15 17.18
C ASP A 331 17.07 -6.18 18.49
N LEU A 332 16.34 -5.11 18.82
CA LEU A 332 15.48 -5.04 19.99
C LEU A 332 14.19 -5.87 19.86
N TYR A 333 13.80 -6.23 18.63
CA TYR A 333 12.51 -6.87 18.35
C TYR A 333 12.63 -8.20 17.62
N ALA A 334 13.80 -8.50 17.03
CA ALA A 334 14.00 -9.68 16.19
C ALA A 334 15.40 -10.27 16.35
N ASP A 335 15.57 -11.21 17.29
CA ASP A 335 16.83 -11.96 17.46
C ASP A 335 17.10 -12.97 16.33
N SER A 336 16.09 -13.33 15.54
CA SER A 336 16.18 -14.25 14.42
C SER A 336 14.94 -14.19 13.56
N LEU A 337 15.08 -14.49 12.27
CA LEU A 337 13.99 -14.60 11.32
C LEU A 337 13.05 -15.74 11.67
N ASN A 338 11.98 -15.44 12.40
CA ASN A 338 10.83 -16.32 12.59
C ASN A 338 9.55 -15.48 12.59
N ALA A 339 8.40 -16.14 12.40
CA ALA A 339 7.11 -15.46 12.27
C ALA A 339 6.75 -14.57 13.48
N ASP A 340 7.10 -15.00 14.70
CA ASP A 340 6.78 -14.24 15.92
C ASP A 340 7.62 -12.96 16.02
N ASN A 341 8.91 -13.04 15.68
CA ASN A 341 9.81 -11.89 15.67
C ASN A 341 9.46 -10.90 14.56
N CYS A 342 9.11 -11.39 13.37
CA CYS A 342 8.59 -10.55 12.29
C CYS A 342 7.31 -9.83 12.72
N LYS A 343 6.40 -10.51 13.42
CA LYS A 343 5.18 -9.88 13.94
C LYS A 343 5.48 -8.80 14.99
N ASN A 344 6.41 -9.04 15.89
CA ASN A 344 6.79 -8.05 16.91
C ASN A 344 7.42 -6.81 16.28
N LEU A 345 8.30 -7.00 15.29
CA LEU A 345 8.92 -5.88 14.57
C LEU A 345 7.87 -5.14 13.72
N ALA A 346 7.01 -5.86 13.00
CA ALA A 346 5.91 -5.28 12.24
C ALA A 346 4.98 -4.43 13.10
N GLN A 347 4.70 -4.88 14.34
CA GLN A 347 3.92 -4.10 15.30
C GLN A 347 4.61 -2.76 15.64
N LYS A 348 5.95 -2.75 15.77
CA LYS A 348 6.70 -1.52 16.01
C LYS A 348 6.73 -0.59 14.81
N VAL A 349 6.85 -1.15 13.61
CA VAL A 349 6.73 -0.37 12.36
C VAL A 349 5.35 0.27 12.27
N TYR A 350 4.30 -0.50 12.52
CA TYR A 350 2.93 0.02 12.55
C TYR A 350 2.78 1.17 13.56
N GLU A 351 3.25 0.99 14.81
CA GLU A 351 3.19 2.00 15.86
C GLU A 351 3.93 3.30 15.48
N ALA A 352 5.08 3.18 14.81
CA ALA A 352 5.86 4.32 14.34
C ALA A 352 5.14 5.08 13.20
N LEU A 353 4.63 4.36 12.20
CA LEU A 353 3.85 4.94 11.11
C LEU A 353 2.54 5.55 11.62
N ASP A 354 1.89 4.91 12.58
CA ASP A 354 0.67 5.41 13.20
C ASP A 354 0.91 6.71 13.98
N ALA A 355 2.02 6.79 14.71
CA ALA A 355 2.41 8.01 15.43
C ALA A 355 2.71 9.19 14.50
N GLN A 356 3.06 8.91 13.24
CA GLN A 356 3.24 9.91 12.18
C GLN A 356 1.92 10.33 11.50
N GLY A 357 0.79 9.73 11.89
CA GLY A 357 -0.53 10.03 11.32
C GLY A 357 -0.85 9.34 10.00
N CYS A 358 0.00 8.39 9.52
CA CYS A 358 -0.22 7.68 8.26
C CYS A 358 -1.61 7.08 8.10
N PHE A 359 -2.22 6.70 9.21
CA PHE A 359 -3.47 5.94 9.22
C PHE A 359 -4.67 6.74 9.74
N ASP A 360 -4.50 8.02 10.04
CA ASP A 360 -5.55 8.83 10.67
C ASP A 360 -6.81 8.91 9.81
N THR A 361 -6.67 9.17 8.52
CA THR A 361 -7.80 9.21 7.58
C THR A 361 -8.53 7.86 7.51
N VAL A 362 -7.80 6.75 7.42
CA VAL A 362 -8.40 5.40 7.38
C VAL A 362 -9.10 5.07 8.68
N LYS A 363 -8.52 5.43 9.83
CA LYS A 363 -9.14 5.25 11.15
C LYS A 363 -10.44 6.05 11.28
N GLU A 364 -10.43 7.30 10.82
CA GLU A 364 -11.62 8.15 10.84
C GLU A 364 -12.74 7.55 9.97
N ILE A 365 -12.42 7.15 8.73
CA ILE A 365 -13.36 6.49 7.83
C ILE A 365 -13.90 5.19 8.45
N THR A 366 -13.02 4.37 9.02
CA THR A 366 -13.40 3.12 9.70
C THR A 366 -14.35 3.38 10.87
N ALA A 367 -14.07 4.39 11.69
CA ALA A 367 -14.93 4.77 12.81
C ALA A 367 -16.32 5.23 12.35
N GLN A 368 -16.39 6.07 11.31
CA GLN A 368 -17.66 6.53 10.71
C GLN A 368 -18.45 5.36 10.12
N ALA A 369 -17.79 4.43 9.46
CA ALA A 369 -18.43 3.25 8.89
C ALA A 369 -19.01 2.32 9.98
N ILE A 370 -18.29 2.12 11.08
CA ILE A 370 -18.75 1.33 12.22
C ILE A 370 -19.98 1.99 12.88
N GLU A 371 -19.95 3.31 13.10
CA GLU A 371 -21.09 4.06 13.65
C GLU A 371 -22.33 3.90 12.78
N ALA A 372 -22.17 4.03 11.45
CA ALA A 372 -23.26 3.85 10.50
C ALA A 372 -23.86 2.41 10.53
N LEU A 373 -23.03 1.38 10.72
CA LEU A 373 -23.46 -0.01 10.87
C LEU A 373 -24.19 -0.24 12.21
N ASP A 374 -23.67 0.33 13.28
CA ASP A 374 -24.28 0.22 14.63
C ASP A 374 -25.68 0.88 14.65
N ASP A 375 -25.86 2.03 14.02
CA ASP A 375 -27.16 2.68 13.87
C ASP A 375 -28.17 1.79 13.13
N LEU A 376 -27.74 1.05 12.10
CA LEU A 376 -28.58 0.08 11.42
C LEU A 376 -28.97 -1.09 12.34
N SER A 377 -28.14 -1.46 13.30
CA SER A 377 -28.44 -2.53 14.24
C SER A 377 -29.51 -2.15 15.27
N VAL A 378 -29.50 -0.92 15.76
CA VAL A 378 -30.43 -0.41 16.80
C VAL A 378 -31.84 -0.19 16.25
N GLN A 379 -32.02 0.19 15.00
CA GLN A 379 -33.33 0.46 14.39
C GLN A 379 -34.28 -0.74 14.34
N VAL A 380 -33.82 -1.95 14.68
CA VAL A 380 -34.61 -3.20 14.64
C VAL A 380 -35.09 -3.68 16.02
N GLU A 381 -34.49 -3.21 17.10
CA GLU A 381 -34.86 -3.63 18.43
C GLU A 381 -36.07 -2.84 19.00
N HIS A 382 -36.54 -1.81 18.34
CA HIS A 382 -37.69 -0.98 18.70
C HIS A 382 -38.85 -1.14 17.71
#